data_9770581d02986b0304247c1716c02613
#
_entry.id   9770581d02986b0304247c1716c02613
#
_cell.length_a   1.000
_cell.length_b   1.000
_cell.length_c   1.000
_cell.angle_alpha   90.00
_cell.angle_beta   90.00
_cell.angle_gamma   90.00
#
_symmetry.space_group_name_H-M   'P 1'
#
loop_
_entity.id
_entity.type
_entity.pdbx_description
1 polymer ?
#
loop_
_entity_poly.entity_id
_entity_poly.type
_entity_poly.pdbx_seq_one_letter_code
_entity_poly.pdbx_strand_id
1 'polypeptide(L)'
;MPSSVTLTKKSLLRWCTLSLGLISPKESRDKGFLVFDALFTFLFTKKSAPTTLDVKAFIKEKSGVEMSEKLIRYHLNRLIELGILTRDGLVYKINPSPTSEARSSMKESFNAWAKKPLEKNLEEIALALEKLQNAYEK
;
A
#
# COMPACT_ATOMS: atom_id res chain seq x y z
N MET A 1 14.55 -8.25 -3.69
CA MET A 1 14.35 -7.19 -4.70
C MET A 1 15.54 -7.14 -5.63
N PRO A 2 15.33 -7.27 -6.95
CA PRO A 2 16.45 -7.21 -7.89
C PRO A 2 17.14 -5.85 -7.87
N SER A 3 18.45 -5.85 -8.07
CA SER A 3 19.23 -4.60 -8.05
C SER A 3 18.79 -3.61 -9.15
N SER A 4 18.29 -4.10 -10.28
CA SER A 4 17.78 -3.25 -11.36
C SER A 4 16.56 -2.43 -10.94
N VAL A 5 15.79 -2.90 -9.97
CA VAL A 5 14.57 -2.21 -9.49
C VAL A 5 14.93 -0.96 -8.72
N THR A 6 16.07 -0.92 -8.03
CA THR A 6 16.46 0.24 -7.23
C THR A 6 17.11 1.36 -8.05
N LEU A 7 17.38 1.13 -9.35
CA LEU A 7 18.07 2.11 -10.19
C LEU A 7 17.22 3.32 -10.55
N THR A 8 15.89 3.19 -10.58
CA THR A 8 15.02 4.30 -10.91
C THR A 8 13.84 4.38 -9.94
N LYS A 9 13.34 5.60 -9.73
CA LYS A 9 12.13 5.82 -8.94
C LYS A 9 10.94 5.07 -9.55
N LYS A 10 10.82 5.06 -10.87
CA LYS A 10 9.71 4.42 -11.58
C LYS A 10 9.70 2.90 -11.39
N SER A 11 10.85 2.25 -11.52
CA SER A 11 10.92 0.79 -11.35
C SER A 11 10.71 0.38 -9.90
N LEU A 12 11.18 1.18 -8.96
CA LEU A 12 10.93 0.94 -7.54
C LEU A 12 9.44 1.09 -7.21
N LEU A 13 8.81 2.12 -7.74
CA LEU A 13 7.38 2.36 -7.56
C LEU A 13 6.57 1.17 -8.11
N ARG A 14 6.92 0.67 -9.29
CA ARG A 14 6.25 -0.49 -9.90
C ARG A 14 6.42 -1.74 -9.05
N TRP A 15 7.63 -1.98 -8.55
CA TRP A 15 7.89 -3.13 -7.69
C TRP A 15 7.05 -3.08 -6.42
N CYS A 16 6.98 -1.92 -5.77
CA CYS A 16 6.16 -1.74 -4.58
C CYS A 16 4.67 -1.92 -4.87
N THR A 17 4.19 -1.41 -6.01
CA THR A 17 2.80 -1.54 -6.42
C THR A 17 2.40 -3.01 -6.57
N LEU A 18 3.26 -3.80 -7.22
CA LEU A 18 3.04 -5.24 -7.36
C LEU A 18 3.09 -5.96 -6.01
N SER A 19 4.08 -5.63 -5.20
CA SER A 19 4.32 -6.30 -3.91
C SER A 19 3.20 -6.03 -2.91
N LEU A 20 2.60 -4.83 -2.95
CA LEU A 20 1.47 -4.49 -2.08
C LEU A 20 0.13 -4.99 -2.62
N GLY A 21 0.13 -5.65 -3.78
CA GLY A 21 -1.08 -6.20 -4.36
C GLY A 21 -2.02 -5.16 -4.97
N LEU A 22 -1.50 -3.99 -5.33
CA LEU A 22 -2.28 -2.93 -5.96
C LEU A 22 -2.55 -3.20 -7.44
N ILE A 23 -1.70 -4.02 -8.06
CA ILE A 23 -1.93 -4.53 -9.41
C ILE A 23 -1.60 -6.02 -9.43
N SER A 24 -2.26 -6.75 -10.32
CA SER A 24 -1.96 -8.15 -10.56
C SER A 24 -0.88 -8.26 -11.63
N PRO A 25 0.03 -9.25 -11.56
CA PRO A 25 0.98 -9.48 -12.63
C PRO A 25 0.34 -9.73 -14.00
N LYS A 26 -0.92 -10.17 -14.01
CA LYS A 26 -1.68 -10.44 -15.23
C LYS A 26 -2.40 -9.21 -15.77
N GLU A 27 -2.50 -8.14 -15.00
CA GLU A 27 -3.15 -6.93 -15.45
C GLU A 27 -2.26 -6.19 -16.44
N SER A 28 -2.81 -5.88 -17.60
CA SER A 28 -2.11 -5.10 -18.62
C SER A 28 -2.21 -3.61 -18.33
N ARG A 29 -3.03 -3.20 -17.38
CA ARG A 29 -3.29 -1.80 -17.04
C ARG A 29 -2.65 -1.45 -15.72
N ASP A 30 -1.86 -0.40 -15.74
CA ASP A 30 -1.13 0.06 -14.57
C ASP A 30 -1.95 1.08 -13.76
N LYS A 31 -3.25 0.85 -13.60
CA LYS A 31 -4.12 1.79 -12.91
C LYS A 31 -3.77 1.92 -11.43
N GLY A 32 -3.47 0.82 -10.77
CA GLY A 32 -2.97 0.86 -9.40
C GLY A 32 -1.65 1.61 -9.28
N PHE A 33 -0.77 1.44 -10.26
CA PHE A 33 0.49 2.17 -10.35
C PHE A 33 0.25 3.68 -10.44
N LEU A 34 -0.70 4.11 -11.27
CA LEU A 34 -1.03 5.53 -11.43
C LEU A 34 -1.57 6.14 -10.13
N VAL A 35 -2.42 5.39 -9.42
CA VAL A 35 -2.96 5.84 -8.13
C VAL A 35 -1.84 5.96 -7.10
N PHE A 36 -0.97 4.96 -7.03
CA PHE A 36 0.13 4.95 -6.07
C PHE A 36 1.12 6.09 -6.34
N ASP A 37 1.46 6.33 -7.61
CA ASP A 37 2.31 7.45 -8.00
C ASP A 37 1.71 8.80 -7.59
N ALA A 38 0.42 8.97 -7.85
CA ALA A 38 -0.29 10.19 -7.46
C ALA A 38 -0.28 10.39 -5.95
N LEU A 39 -0.58 9.32 -5.20
CA LEU A 39 -0.59 9.37 -3.75
C LEU A 39 0.77 9.77 -3.19
N PHE A 40 1.84 9.13 -3.66
CA PHE A 40 3.20 9.43 -3.19
C PHE A 40 3.63 10.85 -3.56
N THR A 41 3.23 11.33 -4.74
CA THR A 41 3.52 12.71 -5.13
C THR A 41 2.87 13.70 -4.19
N PHE A 42 1.60 13.49 -3.84
CA PHE A 42 0.92 14.37 -2.88
C PHE A 42 1.55 14.29 -1.50
N LEU A 43 1.75 13.08 -0.98
CA LEU A 43 2.21 12.91 0.40
C LEU A 43 3.66 13.35 0.60
N PHE A 44 4.55 13.06 -0.35
CA PHE A 44 5.98 13.23 -0.13
C PHE A 44 6.61 14.37 -0.93
N THR A 45 6.15 14.62 -2.15
CA THR A 45 6.66 15.74 -2.96
C THR A 45 5.95 17.03 -2.60
N LYS A 46 4.63 17.03 -2.60
CA LYS A 46 3.82 18.21 -2.27
C LYS A 46 3.57 18.36 -0.78
N LYS A 47 3.81 17.32 0.01
CA LYS A 47 3.60 17.28 1.46
C LYS A 47 2.20 17.71 1.84
N SER A 48 1.22 17.17 1.15
CA SER A 48 -0.20 17.44 1.39
C SER A 48 -1.02 16.15 1.32
N ALA A 49 -2.16 16.14 2.00
CA ALA A 49 -3.05 14.99 2.02
C ALA A 49 -4.09 15.15 0.90
N PRO A 50 -4.12 14.23 -0.08
CA PRO A 50 -5.04 14.36 -1.21
C PRO A 50 -6.43 13.82 -0.89
N THR A 51 -7.42 14.33 -1.62
CA THR A 51 -8.75 13.72 -1.73
C THR A 51 -8.77 12.78 -2.94
N THR A 52 -9.85 12.00 -3.08
CA THR A 52 -10.04 11.17 -4.27
C THR A 52 -10.07 12.04 -5.55
N LEU A 53 -10.71 13.20 -5.48
CA LEU A 53 -10.78 14.12 -6.62
C LEU A 53 -9.41 14.69 -6.98
N ASP A 54 -8.58 14.98 -5.98
CA ASP A 54 -7.21 15.44 -6.21
C ASP A 54 -6.40 14.39 -6.96
N VAL A 55 -6.51 13.13 -6.55
CA VAL A 55 -5.83 12.01 -7.22
C VAL A 55 -6.32 11.87 -8.65
N LYS A 56 -7.63 11.95 -8.85
CA LYS A 56 -8.24 11.85 -10.18
C LYS A 56 -7.72 12.93 -11.12
N ALA A 57 -7.71 14.18 -10.67
CA ALA A 57 -7.23 15.31 -11.46
C ALA A 57 -5.74 15.19 -11.79
N PHE A 58 -4.94 14.75 -10.83
CA PHE A 58 -3.51 14.55 -11.04
C PHE A 58 -3.23 13.49 -12.11
N ILE A 59 -3.93 12.35 -12.04
CA ILE A 59 -3.75 11.26 -12.99
C ILE A 59 -4.11 11.72 -14.40
N LYS A 60 -5.23 12.43 -14.54
CA LYS A 60 -5.65 12.96 -15.85
C LYS A 60 -4.64 13.95 -16.42
N GLU A 61 -4.16 14.87 -15.58
CA GLU A 61 -3.21 15.88 -16.00
C GLU A 61 -1.87 15.27 -16.41
N LYS A 62 -1.35 14.34 -15.60
CA LYS A 62 -0.03 13.75 -15.84
C LYS A 62 -0.03 12.70 -16.96
N SER A 63 -1.03 11.83 -17.00
CA SER A 63 -1.03 10.67 -17.90
C SER A 63 -2.17 10.68 -18.92
N GLY A 64 -3.11 11.63 -18.84
CA GLY A 64 -4.24 11.69 -19.74
C GLY A 64 -5.31 10.64 -19.51
N VAL A 65 -5.19 9.84 -18.45
CA VAL A 65 -6.12 8.76 -18.16
C VAL A 65 -7.30 9.27 -17.34
N GLU A 66 -8.52 9.01 -17.84
CA GLU A 66 -9.75 9.25 -17.11
C GLU A 66 -10.03 8.04 -16.23
N MET A 67 -9.85 8.19 -14.92
CA MET A 67 -10.10 7.11 -13.98
C MET A 67 -11.30 7.47 -13.10
N SER A 68 -12.22 6.52 -12.92
CA SER A 68 -13.38 6.77 -12.06
C SER A 68 -12.98 6.91 -10.59
N GLU A 69 -13.76 7.69 -9.84
CA GLU A 69 -13.53 7.82 -8.40
C GLU A 69 -13.66 6.48 -7.69
N LYS A 70 -14.59 5.63 -8.14
CA LYS A 70 -14.80 4.31 -7.56
C LYS A 70 -13.54 3.45 -7.69
N LEU A 71 -12.89 3.46 -8.85
CA LEU A 71 -11.66 2.69 -9.08
C LEU A 71 -10.50 3.25 -8.26
N ILE A 72 -10.38 4.58 -8.18
CA ILE A 72 -9.36 5.21 -7.36
C ILE A 72 -9.53 4.81 -5.89
N ARG A 73 -10.76 4.89 -5.37
CA ARG A 73 -11.05 4.47 -4.00
C ARG A 73 -10.76 3.00 -3.78
N TYR A 74 -11.00 2.16 -4.76
CA TYR A 74 -10.68 0.73 -4.68
C TYR A 74 -9.18 0.53 -4.39
N HIS A 75 -8.32 1.21 -5.14
CA HIS A 75 -6.87 1.09 -4.95
C HIS A 75 -6.40 1.71 -3.63
N LEU A 76 -6.95 2.86 -3.25
CA LEU A 76 -6.60 3.49 -1.99
C LEU A 76 -7.06 2.65 -0.80
N ASN A 77 -8.23 2.03 -0.89
CA ASN A 77 -8.75 1.16 0.17
C ASN A 77 -7.86 -0.06 0.41
N ARG A 78 -7.15 -0.56 -0.63
CA ARG A 78 -6.18 -1.63 -0.46
C ARG A 78 -5.09 -1.24 0.53
N LEU A 79 -4.62 0.00 0.45
CA LEU A 79 -3.61 0.51 1.38
C LEU A 79 -4.19 0.74 2.78
N ILE A 80 -5.46 1.12 2.86
CA ILE A 80 -6.16 1.25 4.15
C ILE A 80 -6.31 -0.13 4.80
N GLU A 81 -6.66 -1.15 4.04
CA GLU A 81 -6.76 -2.53 4.53
C GLU A 81 -5.44 -3.04 5.07
N LEU A 82 -4.31 -2.64 4.46
CA LEU A 82 -2.98 -2.98 4.96
C LEU A 82 -2.62 -2.19 6.24
N GLY A 83 -3.38 -1.16 6.56
CA GLY A 83 -3.16 -0.33 7.74
C GLY A 83 -2.19 0.83 7.55
N ILE A 84 -1.55 0.95 6.38
CA ILE A 84 -0.52 1.98 6.16
C ILE A 84 -1.09 3.33 5.72
N LEU A 85 -2.34 3.34 5.30
CA LEU A 85 -3.04 4.56 4.90
C LEU A 85 -4.30 4.71 5.73
N THR A 86 -4.65 5.94 6.08
CA THR A 86 -5.90 6.24 6.78
C THR A 86 -6.62 7.36 6.04
N ARG A 87 -7.93 7.39 6.20
CA ARG A 87 -8.76 8.44 5.64
C ARG A 87 -9.32 9.29 6.77
N ASP A 88 -9.07 10.59 6.70
CA ASP A 88 -9.57 11.56 7.66
C ASP A 88 -10.55 12.49 6.93
N GLY A 89 -11.85 12.25 7.08
CA GLY A 89 -12.86 12.93 6.30
C GLY A 89 -12.70 12.58 4.82
N LEU A 90 -12.33 13.54 4.00
CA LEU A 90 -12.15 13.34 2.55
C LEU A 90 -10.70 13.17 2.13
N VAL A 91 -9.74 13.35 3.04
CA VAL A 91 -8.32 13.29 2.71
C VAL A 91 -7.68 11.99 3.16
N TYR A 92 -6.64 11.58 2.42
CA TYR A 92 -5.88 10.36 2.71
C TYR A 92 -4.52 10.74 3.29
N LYS A 93 -4.13 10.05 4.35
CA LYS A 93 -2.89 10.31 5.09
C LYS A 93 -2.17 9.01 5.41
N ILE A 94 -0.86 9.09 5.63
CA ILE A 94 -0.12 7.97 6.20
C ILE A 94 -0.67 7.68 7.59
N ASN A 95 -0.83 6.40 7.91
CA ASN A 95 -1.16 5.96 9.26
C ASN A 95 0.17 5.79 10.01
N PRO A 96 0.59 6.73 10.87
CA PRO A 96 1.92 6.67 11.45
C PRO A 96 2.05 5.55 12.48
N SER A 97 3.28 5.05 12.63
CA SER A 97 3.55 4.08 13.70
C SER A 97 3.35 4.75 15.07
N PRO A 98 2.63 4.11 16.00
CA PRO A 98 2.41 4.69 17.32
C PRO A 98 3.68 4.77 18.17
N THR A 99 4.71 4.00 17.83
CA THR A 99 5.95 3.91 18.61
C THR A 99 7.12 4.65 17.96
N SER A 100 6.95 5.19 16.76
CA SER A 100 8.00 5.89 16.04
C SER A 100 7.78 7.40 16.03
N GLU A 101 8.87 8.15 16.14
CA GLU A 101 8.84 9.61 15.99
C GLU A 101 8.77 10.01 14.50
N ALA A 102 9.09 9.08 13.60
CA ALA A 102 9.07 9.32 12.15
C ALA A 102 7.63 9.23 11.63
N ARG A 103 6.84 10.29 11.87
CA ARG A 103 5.41 10.32 11.59
C ARG A 103 5.04 10.19 10.11
N SER A 104 5.98 10.50 9.21
CA SER A 104 5.76 10.43 7.77
C SER A 104 6.54 9.30 7.10
N SER A 105 7.00 8.31 7.87
CA SER A 105 7.74 7.17 7.34
C SER A 105 6.80 6.05 6.93
N MET A 106 6.78 5.71 5.63
CA MET A 106 6.02 4.57 5.13
C MET A 106 6.57 3.24 5.65
N LYS A 107 7.89 3.14 5.82
CA LYS A 107 8.52 1.94 6.37
C LYS A 107 8.04 1.67 7.79
N GLU A 108 8.03 2.70 8.65
CA GLU A 108 7.57 2.55 10.03
C GLU A 108 6.08 2.24 10.11
N SER A 109 5.28 2.89 9.25
CA SER A 109 3.86 2.59 9.15
C SER A 109 3.63 1.14 8.74
N PHE A 110 4.32 0.68 7.71
CA PHE A 110 4.21 -0.71 7.24
C PHE A 110 4.60 -1.71 8.33
N ASN A 111 5.71 -1.45 9.02
CA ASN A 111 6.16 -2.34 10.09
C ASN A 111 5.12 -2.45 11.22
N ALA A 112 4.55 -1.32 11.64
CA ALA A 112 3.61 -1.29 12.75
C ALA A 112 2.25 -1.91 12.41
N TRP A 113 1.72 -1.61 11.22
CA TRP A 113 0.33 -1.91 10.90
C TRP A 113 0.13 -3.10 9.98
N ALA A 114 1.13 -3.44 9.17
CA ALA A 114 1.03 -4.58 8.26
C ALA A 114 1.92 -5.74 8.68
N LYS A 115 3.20 -5.48 8.94
CA LYS A 115 4.17 -6.54 9.18
C LYS A 115 3.96 -7.26 10.52
N LYS A 116 3.85 -6.52 11.62
CA LYS A 116 3.72 -7.12 12.95
C LYS A 116 2.45 -7.95 13.11
N PRO A 117 1.26 -7.47 12.71
CA PRO A 117 0.07 -8.31 12.77
C PRO A 117 0.16 -9.55 11.90
N LEU A 118 0.80 -9.46 10.74
CA LEU A 118 0.99 -10.61 9.87
C LEU A 118 1.92 -11.65 10.49
N GLU A 119 3.04 -11.21 11.08
CA GLU A 119 3.97 -12.11 11.78
C GLU A 119 3.27 -12.86 12.92
N LYS A 120 2.45 -12.15 13.69
CA LYS A 120 1.67 -12.76 14.77
C LYS A 120 0.72 -13.83 14.24
N ASN A 121 0.01 -13.54 13.16
CA ASN A 121 -0.90 -14.50 12.54
C ASN A 121 -0.15 -15.74 12.04
N LEU A 122 1.01 -15.55 11.44
CA LEU A 122 1.83 -16.67 10.95
C LEU A 122 2.31 -17.56 12.11
N GLU A 123 2.67 -16.97 13.24
CA GLU A 123 3.04 -17.73 14.44
C GLU A 123 1.86 -18.54 14.98
N GLU A 124 0.67 -17.94 15.01
CA GLU A 124 -0.54 -18.64 15.46
C GLU A 124 -0.89 -19.81 14.54
N ILE A 125 -0.73 -19.64 13.22
CA ILE A 125 -0.95 -20.70 12.25
C ILE A 125 0.04 -21.85 12.48
N ALA A 126 1.31 -21.53 12.72
CA ALA A 126 2.33 -22.56 12.99
C ALA A 126 1.99 -23.38 14.24
N LEU A 127 1.56 -22.72 15.32
CA LEU A 127 1.13 -23.41 16.54
C LEU A 127 -0.11 -24.25 16.32
N ALA A 128 -1.05 -23.75 15.55
CA ALA A 128 -2.27 -24.50 15.22
C ALA A 128 -1.95 -25.76 14.41
N LEU A 129 -1.02 -25.66 13.46
CA LEU A 129 -0.59 -26.80 12.66
C LEU A 129 0.08 -27.88 13.53
N GLU A 130 0.89 -27.45 14.49
CA GLU A 130 1.52 -28.39 15.44
C GLU A 130 0.48 -29.13 16.27
N LYS A 131 -0.50 -28.42 16.81
CA LYS A 131 -1.59 -29.03 17.57
C LYS A 131 -2.41 -30.02 16.72
N LEU A 132 -2.69 -29.62 15.48
CA LEU A 132 -3.43 -30.47 14.56
C LEU A 132 -2.67 -31.75 14.25
N GLN A 133 -1.39 -31.64 13.94
CA GLN A 133 -0.53 -32.79 13.69
C GLN A 133 -0.53 -33.74 14.89
N ASN A 134 -0.33 -33.21 16.08
CA ASN A 134 -0.31 -34.01 17.30
C ASN A 134 -1.63 -34.74 17.52
N ALA A 135 -2.75 -34.12 17.21
CA ALA A 135 -4.07 -34.73 17.31
C ALA A 135 -4.23 -35.92 16.38
N TYR A 136 -3.63 -35.88 15.20
CA TYR A 136 -3.70 -36.97 14.23
C TYR A 136 -2.72 -38.12 14.55
N GLU A 137 -1.64 -37.81 15.22
CA GLU A 137 -0.62 -38.83 15.60
C GLU A 137 -1.04 -39.68 16.78
N LYS A 138 -2.10 -39.30 17.47
CA LYS A 138 -2.65 -40.13 18.56
C LYS A 138 -3.49 -41.30 17.96
#